data_483f87a8fc8569e2712a3621ab77da9c
#
_entry.id   483f87a8fc8569e2712a3621ab77da9c
#
_cell.length_a   1.000
_cell.length_b   1.000
_cell.length_c   1.000
_cell.angle_alpha   90.00
_cell.angle_beta   90.00
_cell.angle_gamma   90.00
#
_symmetry.space_group_name_H-M   'P 1'
#
loop_
_entity.id
_entity.type
_entity.pdbx_description
1 polymer ?
#
loop_
_entity_poly.entity_id
_entity_poly.type
_entity_poly.pdbx_seq_one_letter_code
_entity_poly.pdbx_strand_id
1 'polypeptide(L)'
;MKRMVKAAVAAAALAAGVMAAPKPAQAQEIQITGPLAGAPAVRKLRLYREGRAEIALGGGFTLLDEYKRTIFISGRLQYNIFDWLGVGLFGGFSPEALSLNTDLTDKIESTAPRNSRTAINLPGGAGPDSGSRGNPKFEDQTGKMGWMAVPQVTFSPFRGKLALFQKLFVDTDLYLHGGVAFVGVKERGDCGAPGQTPCTVAASFKTVDRLAVAPSFGLGLTLYPSNFISINVEYRAFPFAYNRGGFDSRGAGTDASFPDNRIDSEDRTFKFNQMIFVAAGFHLPTSPKVSE
;
A
#
# COMPACT_ATOMS: atom_id res chain seq x y z
N MET A 1 0.76 4.55 21.95
CA MET A 1 0.11 3.59 21.06
C MET A 1 -1.40 3.50 21.24
N LYS A 2 -1.97 3.14 22.40
CA LYS A 2 -3.44 3.01 22.60
C LYS A 2 -4.28 4.26 22.24
N ARG A 3 -3.74 5.47 22.31
CA ARG A 3 -4.46 6.73 21.98
C ARG A 3 -4.54 6.98 20.47
N MET A 4 -3.52 6.61 19.70
CA MET A 4 -3.50 6.81 18.23
C MET A 4 -4.40 5.80 17.51
N VAL A 5 -4.45 4.55 17.98
CA VAL A 5 -5.38 3.53 17.44
C VAL A 5 -6.83 3.95 17.66
N LYS A 6 -7.14 4.53 18.82
CA LYS A 6 -8.49 5.07 19.10
C LYS A 6 -8.87 6.24 18.21
N ALA A 7 -7.91 7.11 17.84
CA ALA A 7 -8.15 8.23 16.94
C ALA A 7 -8.38 7.77 15.48
N ALA A 8 -7.64 6.76 15.01
CA ALA A 8 -7.82 6.20 13.68
C ALA A 8 -9.16 5.46 13.55
N VAL A 9 -9.57 4.71 14.58
CA VAL A 9 -10.87 4.03 14.62
C VAL A 9 -12.01 5.04 14.71
N ALA A 10 -11.85 6.14 15.46
CA ALA A 10 -12.85 7.20 15.53
C ALA A 10 -13.00 7.96 14.21
N ALA A 11 -11.90 8.21 13.48
CA ALA A 11 -11.95 8.84 12.15
C ALA A 11 -12.62 7.94 11.11
N ALA A 12 -12.37 6.63 11.14
CA ALA A 12 -13.04 5.66 10.28
C ALA A 12 -14.54 5.52 10.61
N ALA A 13 -14.91 5.58 11.89
CA ALA A 13 -16.31 5.54 12.34
C ALA A 13 -17.07 6.83 11.98
N LEU A 14 -16.41 7.99 12.01
CA LEU A 14 -16.99 9.27 11.58
C LEU A 14 -17.21 9.29 10.05
N ALA A 15 -16.27 8.78 9.26
CA ALA A 15 -16.44 8.65 7.83
C ALA A 15 -17.58 7.69 7.45
N ALA A 16 -17.76 6.60 8.20
CA ALA A 16 -18.88 5.68 8.02
C ALA A 16 -20.23 6.27 8.47
N GLY A 17 -20.25 7.12 9.49
CA GLY A 17 -21.46 7.75 10.04
C GLY A 17 -22.08 8.83 9.12
N VAL A 18 -21.27 9.54 8.34
CA VAL A 18 -21.77 10.56 7.39
C VAL A 18 -22.47 9.91 6.18
N MET A 19 -22.22 8.62 5.91
CA MET A 19 -22.86 7.88 4.82
C MET A 19 -24.23 7.28 5.20
N ALA A 20 -24.64 7.34 6.45
CA ALA A 20 -25.83 6.65 6.94
C ALA A 20 -27.11 7.47 6.95
N ALA A 21 -27.12 8.68 6.40
CA ALA A 21 -28.35 9.46 6.28
C ALA A 21 -29.22 8.95 5.10
N PRO A 22 -30.30 8.23 5.32
CA PRO A 22 -31.17 7.77 4.24
C PRO A 22 -31.91 8.97 3.65
N LYS A 23 -31.58 9.36 2.43
CA LYS A 23 -32.47 10.21 1.64
C LYS A 23 -33.68 9.38 1.22
N PRO A 24 -34.90 9.87 1.42
CA PRO A 24 -36.07 9.19 0.89
C PRO A 24 -35.95 9.17 -0.64
N ALA A 25 -35.71 7.99 -1.19
CA ALA A 25 -35.77 7.77 -2.63
C ALA A 25 -37.24 7.78 -3.03
N GLN A 26 -37.70 8.85 -3.66
CA GLN A 26 -38.96 8.84 -4.39
C GLN A 26 -38.75 7.95 -5.62
N ALA A 27 -39.15 6.71 -5.50
CA ALA A 27 -39.19 5.77 -6.61
C ALA A 27 -40.43 6.11 -7.45
N GLN A 28 -40.25 6.71 -8.63
CA GLN A 28 -41.28 6.71 -9.65
C GLN A 28 -41.52 5.27 -10.13
N GLU A 29 -42.71 4.76 -9.87
CA GLU A 29 -43.13 3.45 -10.38
C GLU A 29 -43.40 3.52 -11.89
N ILE A 30 -42.46 3.03 -12.67
CA ILE A 30 -42.76 2.65 -14.07
C ILE A 30 -43.25 1.20 -14.04
N GLN A 31 -44.48 0.98 -14.37
CA GLN A 31 -45.04 -0.36 -14.53
C GLN A 31 -44.44 -1.02 -15.77
N ILE A 32 -43.45 -1.86 -15.58
CA ILE A 32 -42.98 -2.79 -16.60
C ILE A 32 -43.87 -4.05 -16.48
N THR A 33 -44.61 -4.39 -17.50
CA THR A 33 -45.41 -5.61 -17.56
C THR A 33 -44.51 -6.80 -17.90
N GLY A 34 -44.40 -7.79 -16.99
CA GLY A 34 -43.58 -9.00 -17.16
C GLY A 34 -43.07 -9.58 -15.83
N PRO A 35 -42.45 -10.77 -15.85
CA PRO A 35 -42.01 -11.46 -14.62
C PRO A 35 -40.93 -10.72 -13.81
N LEU A 36 -40.33 -9.67 -14.37
CA LEU A 36 -39.40 -8.78 -13.72
C LEU A 36 -39.98 -7.39 -13.42
N ALA A 37 -41.27 -7.22 -13.56
CA ALA A 37 -41.97 -5.96 -13.29
C ALA A 37 -41.72 -5.55 -11.81
N GLY A 38 -41.18 -4.35 -11.62
CA GLY A 38 -40.91 -3.82 -10.29
C GLY A 38 -39.55 -4.22 -9.65
N ALA A 39 -38.76 -5.06 -10.27
CA ALA A 39 -37.44 -5.43 -9.73
C ALA A 39 -36.47 -4.23 -9.78
N PRO A 40 -35.96 -3.74 -8.63
CA PRO A 40 -35.02 -2.60 -8.58
C PRO A 40 -33.74 -2.80 -9.39
N ALA A 41 -33.38 -4.06 -9.64
CA ALA A 41 -32.18 -4.42 -10.42
C ALA A 41 -32.26 -4.01 -11.90
N VAL A 42 -33.48 -3.91 -12.47
CA VAL A 42 -33.70 -3.61 -13.89
C VAL A 42 -33.81 -2.09 -14.15
N ARG A 43 -33.99 -1.30 -13.10
CA ARG A 43 -34.39 0.11 -13.21
C ARG A 43 -33.24 1.11 -13.27
N LYS A 44 -31.99 0.74 -13.11
CA LYS A 44 -30.94 1.75 -13.09
C LYS A 44 -30.00 1.64 -14.28
N LEU A 45 -29.97 2.73 -14.95
CA LEU A 45 -29.11 3.18 -15.99
C LEU A 45 -27.62 2.93 -15.64
N ARG A 46 -26.86 2.52 -16.62
CA ARG A 46 -25.44 2.29 -16.50
C ARG A 46 -24.72 3.63 -16.34
N LEU A 47 -23.89 3.74 -15.31
CA LEU A 47 -23.02 4.89 -15.11
C LEU A 47 -21.84 4.83 -16.08
N TYR A 48 -21.73 5.80 -16.99
CA TYR A 48 -20.61 5.91 -17.91
C TYR A 48 -19.46 6.67 -17.27
N ARG A 49 -18.23 6.17 -17.50
CA ARG A 49 -17.01 6.78 -16.98
C ARG A 49 -16.20 7.52 -18.02
N GLU A 50 -16.48 7.30 -19.29
CA GLU A 50 -15.79 7.96 -20.39
C GLU A 50 -15.74 9.47 -20.23
N GLY A 51 -14.53 10.05 -20.37
CA GLY A 51 -14.28 11.47 -20.22
C GLY A 51 -14.29 11.98 -18.77
N ARG A 52 -14.35 11.10 -17.76
CA ARG A 52 -14.34 11.51 -16.34
C ARG A 52 -12.97 11.37 -15.72
N ALA A 53 -12.62 12.35 -14.90
CA ALA A 53 -11.47 12.30 -14.02
C ALA A 53 -11.88 11.84 -12.62
N GLU A 54 -11.05 11.04 -11.98
CA GLU A 54 -11.19 10.62 -10.59
C GLU A 54 -10.00 11.09 -9.78
N ILE A 55 -10.27 11.66 -8.60
CA ILE A 55 -9.31 11.96 -7.57
C ILE A 55 -9.67 11.11 -6.36
N ALA A 56 -8.84 10.16 -6.00
CA ALA A 56 -9.07 9.29 -4.84
C ALA A 56 -7.97 9.52 -3.80
N LEU A 57 -8.37 9.62 -2.53
CA LEU A 57 -7.47 9.76 -1.39
C LEU A 57 -7.79 8.68 -0.36
N GLY A 58 -6.76 8.11 0.24
CA GLY A 58 -6.95 7.05 1.22
C GLY A 58 -5.67 6.59 1.87
N GLY A 59 -5.72 5.40 2.43
CA GLY A 59 -4.60 4.75 3.08
C GLY A 59 -4.35 3.35 2.52
N GLY A 60 -3.11 2.92 2.60
CA GLY A 60 -2.71 1.58 2.24
C GLY A 60 -1.72 1.02 3.25
N PHE A 61 -1.62 -0.28 3.30
CA PHE A 61 -0.62 -0.95 4.12
C PHE A 61 -0.03 -2.13 3.35
N THR A 62 1.25 -2.33 3.59
CA THR A 62 1.98 -3.44 3.00
C THR A 62 1.62 -4.76 3.67
N LEU A 63 1.65 -5.83 2.89
CA LEU A 63 1.32 -7.18 3.32
C LEU A 63 2.58 -8.05 3.32
N LEU A 64 2.59 -9.05 4.20
CA LEU A 64 3.62 -10.09 4.27
C LEU A 64 5.04 -9.53 4.49
N ASP A 65 5.15 -8.39 5.15
CA ASP A 65 6.44 -7.83 5.55
C ASP A 65 7.04 -8.62 6.71
N GLU A 66 8.32 -8.96 6.58
CA GLU A 66 9.03 -9.74 7.57
C GLU A 66 9.39 -8.91 8.82
N TYR A 67 9.96 -7.72 8.61
CA TYR A 67 10.52 -6.90 9.70
C TYR A 67 9.74 -5.62 9.96
N LYS A 68 9.38 -4.87 8.92
CA LYS A 68 8.65 -3.61 9.04
C LYS A 68 7.44 -3.58 8.13
N ARG A 69 6.29 -3.33 8.70
CA ARG A 69 5.05 -3.06 7.97
C ARG A 69 4.91 -1.58 7.73
N THR A 70 4.74 -1.19 6.48
CA THR A 70 4.62 0.21 6.08
C THR A 70 3.16 0.58 5.86
N ILE A 71 2.72 1.67 6.47
CA ILE A 71 1.40 2.26 6.22
C ILE A 71 1.61 3.52 5.38
N PHE A 72 0.92 3.59 4.25
CA PHE A 72 0.97 4.70 3.31
C PHE A 72 -0.27 5.59 3.42
N ILE A 73 -0.05 6.89 3.39
CA ILE A 73 -1.06 7.85 2.96
C ILE A 73 -0.94 7.93 1.46
N SER A 74 -2.01 7.63 0.73
CA SER A 74 -1.94 7.41 -0.71
C SER A 74 -3.07 8.10 -1.44
N GLY A 75 -2.83 8.40 -2.70
CA GLY A 75 -3.83 8.97 -3.60
C GLY A 75 -3.70 8.41 -5.02
N ARG A 76 -4.78 8.51 -5.75
CA ARG A 76 -4.86 8.15 -7.17
C ARG A 76 -5.51 9.28 -7.96
N LEU A 77 -4.87 9.65 -9.05
CA LEU A 77 -5.45 10.49 -10.09
C LEU A 77 -5.67 9.62 -11.30
N GLN A 78 -6.87 9.57 -11.84
CA GLN A 78 -7.20 8.74 -12.99
C GLN A 78 -8.09 9.52 -13.96
N TYR A 79 -7.82 9.39 -15.25
CA TYR A 79 -8.66 9.87 -16.32
C TYR A 79 -9.14 8.69 -17.16
N ASN A 80 -10.44 8.55 -17.31
CA ASN A 80 -11.06 7.48 -18.08
C ASN A 80 -11.24 7.94 -19.54
N ILE A 81 -10.38 7.41 -20.42
CA ILE A 81 -10.42 7.71 -21.87
C ILE A 81 -11.64 7.06 -22.50
N PHE A 82 -11.87 5.81 -22.15
CA PHE A 82 -13.05 5.06 -22.51
C PHE A 82 -13.69 4.49 -21.25
N ASP A 83 -14.87 3.96 -21.40
CA ASP A 83 -15.54 3.32 -20.29
C ASP A 83 -14.76 2.16 -19.68
N TRP A 84 -13.94 1.47 -20.47
CA TRP A 84 -13.18 0.29 -20.06
C TRP A 84 -11.68 0.57 -19.86
N LEU A 85 -11.20 1.75 -20.30
CA LEU A 85 -9.77 2.11 -20.26
C LEU A 85 -9.55 3.46 -19.61
N GLY A 86 -8.67 3.50 -18.62
CA GLY A 86 -8.21 4.71 -17.98
C GLY A 86 -6.69 4.77 -17.89
N VAL A 87 -6.18 5.97 -17.74
CA VAL A 87 -4.77 6.25 -17.45
C VAL A 87 -4.69 7.07 -16.17
N GLY A 88 -3.64 6.87 -15.39
CA GLY A 88 -3.57 7.57 -14.11
C GLY A 88 -2.19 7.50 -13.47
N LEU A 89 -2.13 8.14 -12.32
CA LEU A 89 -0.99 8.17 -11.43
C LEU A 89 -1.44 7.77 -10.03
N PHE A 90 -0.82 6.76 -9.46
CA PHE A 90 -0.95 6.42 -8.06
C PHE A 90 0.29 6.93 -7.32
N GLY A 91 0.11 7.52 -6.15
CA GLY A 91 1.18 7.98 -5.28
C GLY A 91 0.92 7.62 -3.84
N GLY A 92 1.98 7.32 -3.10
CA GLY A 92 1.91 7.03 -1.67
C GLY A 92 3.14 7.54 -0.94
N PHE A 93 2.94 7.99 0.27
CA PHE A 93 4.00 8.43 1.17
C PHE A 93 3.79 7.83 2.55
N SER A 94 4.86 7.33 3.15
CA SER A 94 4.87 6.77 4.50
C SER A 94 5.81 7.58 5.40
N PRO A 95 5.26 8.39 6.31
CA PRO A 95 6.05 8.99 7.38
C PRO A 95 6.69 7.91 8.26
N GLU A 96 7.81 8.21 8.88
CA GLU A 96 8.50 7.25 9.78
C GLU A 96 7.60 6.72 10.91
N ALA A 97 6.74 7.55 11.43
CA ALA A 97 5.79 7.19 12.48
C ALA A 97 4.74 6.13 12.05
N LEU A 98 4.57 5.90 10.75
CA LEU A 98 3.65 4.91 10.18
C LEU A 98 4.37 3.62 9.72
N SER A 99 5.66 3.47 10.02
CA SER A 99 6.38 2.20 9.89
C SER A 99 6.30 1.44 11.21
N LEU A 100 5.63 0.31 11.21
CA LEU A 100 5.41 -0.52 12.40
C LEU A 100 6.34 -1.74 12.36
N ASN A 101 7.02 -2.02 13.47
CA ASN A 101 7.78 -3.24 13.62
C ASN A 101 6.83 -4.44 13.66
N THR A 102 7.28 -5.56 13.13
CA THR A 102 6.60 -6.84 13.27
C THR A 102 7.03 -7.53 14.55
N ASP A 103 6.24 -8.51 14.99
CA ASP A 103 6.60 -9.35 16.16
C ASP A 103 7.96 -10.04 15.99
N LEU A 104 8.38 -10.31 14.75
CA LEU A 104 9.70 -10.89 14.47
C LEU A 104 10.82 -9.90 14.81
N THR A 105 10.67 -8.63 14.44
CA THR A 105 11.64 -7.58 14.79
C THR A 105 11.78 -7.45 16.30
N ASP A 106 10.66 -7.39 17.01
CA ASP A 106 10.66 -7.27 18.47
C ASP A 106 11.28 -8.50 19.15
N LYS A 107 11.05 -9.70 18.62
CA LYS A 107 11.72 -10.92 19.11
C LYS A 107 13.21 -10.93 18.84
N ILE A 108 13.66 -10.52 17.66
CA ILE A 108 15.09 -10.44 17.34
C ILE A 108 15.75 -9.44 18.28
N GLU A 109 15.13 -8.29 18.52
CA GLU A 109 15.69 -7.26 19.38
C GLU A 109 15.81 -7.71 20.83
N SER A 110 14.86 -8.51 21.33
CA SER A 110 14.83 -8.96 22.72
C SER A 110 15.59 -10.25 23.00
N THR A 111 15.70 -11.18 22.03
CA THR A 111 16.16 -12.56 22.29
C THR A 111 17.34 -13.02 21.43
N ALA A 112 17.61 -12.36 20.28
CA ALA A 112 18.67 -12.82 19.39
C ALA A 112 20.06 -12.67 20.03
N PRO A 113 20.97 -13.62 19.74
CA PRO A 113 22.36 -13.47 20.13
C PRO A 113 22.95 -12.20 19.52
N ARG A 114 23.67 -11.46 20.33
CA ARG A 114 24.33 -10.22 19.90
C ARG A 114 25.49 -10.54 18.98
N ASN A 115 25.32 -10.29 17.70
CA ASN A 115 26.36 -10.49 16.70
C ASN A 115 26.32 -9.37 15.64
N SER A 116 27.34 -9.31 14.80
CA SER A 116 27.44 -8.31 13.72
C SER A 116 26.25 -8.24 12.77
N ARG A 117 25.46 -9.31 12.70
CA ARG A 117 24.28 -9.38 11.81
C ARG A 117 23.06 -8.66 12.36
N THR A 118 22.94 -8.55 13.67
CA THR A 118 21.72 -8.02 14.34
C THR A 118 21.91 -6.63 14.93
N ALA A 119 23.04 -5.97 14.68
CA ALA A 119 23.40 -4.67 15.25
C ALA A 119 23.54 -4.64 16.79
N ILE A 120 23.25 -5.75 17.46
CA ILE A 120 23.16 -5.82 18.92
C ILE A 120 24.55 -6.03 19.54
N ASN A 121 25.61 -6.27 18.74
CA ASN A 121 26.92 -6.61 19.23
C ASN A 121 28.03 -5.72 18.66
N LEU A 122 27.97 -4.44 18.97
CA LEU A 122 29.10 -3.56 18.67
C LEU A 122 30.16 -3.66 19.75
N PRO A 123 31.47 -3.78 19.40
CA PRO A 123 32.55 -3.69 20.36
C PRO A 123 32.44 -2.38 21.13
N GLY A 124 32.33 -2.45 22.47
CA GLY A 124 32.20 -1.30 23.36
C GLY A 124 30.75 -0.84 23.61
N GLY A 125 29.75 -1.52 23.02
CA GLY A 125 28.37 -1.30 23.33
C GLY A 125 27.94 -2.08 24.57
N ALA A 126 27.51 -1.38 25.59
CA ALA A 126 26.78 -2.00 26.68
C ALA A 126 25.45 -2.54 26.13
N GLY A 127 24.94 -3.63 26.71
CA GLY A 127 23.73 -4.30 26.23
C GLY A 127 22.47 -3.43 26.18
N PRO A 128 21.34 -3.97 25.75
CA PRO A 128 20.07 -3.24 25.62
C PRO A 128 19.64 -2.52 26.90
N ASP A 129 20.15 -2.97 28.07
CA ASP A 129 19.84 -2.37 29.36
C ASP A 129 20.75 -1.20 29.77
N SER A 130 21.80 -0.94 29.02
CA SER A 130 22.73 0.11 29.37
C SER A 130 22.38 1.41 28.68
N GLY A 131 21.28 2.01 28.93
CA GLY A 131 20.88 3.39 28.67
C GLY A 131 21.78 4.33 27.85
N SER A 132 22.79 3.79 27.19
CA SER A 132 23.79 4.48 26.39
C SER A 132 23.15 4.93 25.07
N ARG A 133 22.86 6.20 25.00
CA ARG A 133 22.50 6.89 23.75
C ARG A 133 23.60 6.63 22.71
N GLY A 134 23.38 5.72 21.79
CA GLY A 134 24.30 5.50 20.68
C GLY A 134 24.41 4.08 20.12
N ASN A 135 23.87 3.06 20.76
CA ASN A 135 23.84 1.73 20.17
C ASN A 135 22.66 1.61 19.22
N PRO A 136 22.91 1.30 17.94
CA PRO A 136 21.82 1.06 17.00
C PRO A 136 21.03 -0.17 17.42
N LYS A 137 19.73 -0.09 17.29
CA LYS A 137 18.81 -1.20 17.48
C LYS A 137 18.66 -1.98 16.18
N PHE A 138 18.16 -3.20 16.26
CA PHE A 138 17.86 -3.98 15.05
C PHE A 138 16.86 -3.26 14.14
N GLU A 139 15.89 -2.56 14.71
CA GLU A 139 14.92 -1.77 13.95
C GLU A 139 15.53 -0.65 13.11
N ASP A 140 16.69 -0.11 13.50
CA ASP A 140 17.35 1.02 12.81
C ASP A 140 17.95 0.60 11.47
N GLN A 141 18.35 -0.67 11.34
CA GLN A 141 18.95 -1.21 10.11
C GLN A 141 17.92 -1.80 9.14
N THR A 142 16.69 -2.09 9.60
CA THR A 142 15.68 -2.77 8.79
C THR A 142 15.17 -1.88 7.67
N GLY A 143 15.09 -2.46 6.47
CA GLY A 143 14.62 -1.78 5.27
C GLY A 143 13.14 -1.43 5.33
N LYS A 144 12.77 -0.27 4.80
CA LYS A 144 11.39 0.23 4.71
C LYS A 144 11.14 0.98 3.40
N MET A 145 9.88 1.07 3.02
CA MET A 145 9.46 1.89 1.88
C MET A 145 8.99 3.26 2.38
N GLY A 146 9.56 4.35 1.86
CA GLY A 146 9.21 5.72 2.26
C GLY A 146 8.14 6.36 1.38
N TRP A 147 8.23 6.16 0.07
CA TRP A 147 7.28 6.71 -0.89
C TRP A 147 7.20 5.84 -2.14
N MET A 148 6.14 6.00 -2.90
CA MET A 148 6.00 5.39 -4.22
C MET A 148 5.24 6.30 -5.18
N ALA A 149 5.56 6.18 -6.47
CA ALA A 149 4.84 6.81 -7.57
C ALA A 149 4.68 5.78 -8.70
N VAL A 150 3.46 5.63 -9.20
CA VAL A 150 3.13 4.59 -10.17
C VAL A 150 2.27 5.18 -11.29
N PRO A 151 2.86 5.61 -12.41
CA PRO A 151 2.09 5.78 -13.63
C PRO A 151 1.49 4.44 -14.05
N GLN A 152 0.18 4.44 -14.33
CA GLN A 152 -0.57 3.21 -14.54
C GLN A 152 -1.64 3.35 -15.61
N VAL A 153 -1.98 2.21 -16.19
CA VAL A 153 -3.14 2.02 -17.04
C VAL A 153 -4.13 1.14 -16.29
N THR A 154 -5.41 1.48 -16.38
CA THR A 154 -6.49 0.75 -15.71
C THR A 154 -7.43 0.19 -16.78
N PHE A 155 -7.71 -1.09 -16.68
CA PHE A 155 -8.64 -1.82 -17.54
C PHE A 155 -9.82 -2.33 -16.71
N SER A 156 -11.04 -1.96 -17.06
CA SER A 156 -12.25 -2.33 -16.32
C SER A 156 -13.15 -3.24 -17.17
N PRO A 157 -12.91 -4.57 -17.12
CA PRO A 157 -13.65 -5.53 -17.93
C PRO A 157 -15.07 -5.78 -17.42
N PHE A 158 -15.26 -5.69 -16.10
CA PHE A 158 -16.52 -6.04 -15.46
C PHE A 158 -17.13 -4.86 -14.75
N ARG A 159 -18.40 -4.62 -15.08
CA ARG A 159 -19.24 -3.61 -14.47
C ARG A 159 -20.55 -4.25 -14.10
N GLY A 160 -21.06 -3.92 -12.95
CA GLY A 160 -22.28 -4.52 -12.48
C GLY A 160 -22.91 -3.73 -11.36
N LYS A 161 -23.96 -4.30 -10.83
CA LYS A 161 -24.60 -3.83 -9.61
C LYS A 161 -24.48 -4.90 -8.55
N LEU A 162 -23.95 -4.52 -7.41
CA LEU A 162 -23.99 -5.36 -6.22
C LEU A 162 -25.27 -5.08 -5.47
N ALA A 163 -26.03 -6.15 -5.23
CA ALA A 163 -27.18 -6.13 -4.35
C ALA A 163 -26.71 -6.51 -2.94
N LEU A 164 -26.46 -5.51 -2.12
CA LEU A 164 -26.12 -5.72 -0.71
C LEU A 164 -27.40 -5.95 0.08
N PHE A 165 -27.49 -7.09 0.76
CA PHE A 165 -28.65 -7.49 1.58
C PHE A 165 -30.00 -7.44 0.84
N GLN A 166 -30.00 -7.62 -0.49
CA GLN A 166 -31.19 -7.55 -1.35
C GLN A 166 -31.95 -6.21 -1.34
N LYS A 167 -31.43 -5.21 -0.64
CA LYS A 167 -32.08 -3.90 -0.47
C LYS A 167 -31.28 -2.73 -1.01
N LEU A 168 -29.94 -2.81 -0.96
CA LEU A 168 -29.06 -1.75 -1.43
C LEU A 168 -28.38 -2.18 -2.74
N PHE A 169 -28.70 -1.48 -3.82
CA PHE A 169 -28.07 -1.69 -5.12
C PHE A 169 -27.01 -0.61 -5.34
N VAL A 170 -25.74 -1.03 -5.40
CA VAL A 170 -24.61 -0.14 -5.60
C VAL A 170 -23.94 -0.48 -6.93
N ASP A 171 -23.72 0.52 -7.78
CA ASP A 171 -22.93 0.33 -8.99
C ASP A 171 -21.50 -0.04 -8.61
N THR A 172 -20.94 -1.01 -9.31
CA THR A 172 -19.65 -1.61 -8.95
C THR A 172 -18.85 -1.89 -10.20
N ASP A 173 -17.55 -1.63 -10.12
CA ASP A 173 -16.60 -1.95 -11.16
C ASP A 173 -15.45 -2.77 -10.61
N LEU A 174 -15.16 -3.86 -11.29
CA LEU A 174 -13.91 -4.60 -11.11
C LEU A 174 -12.93 -4.13 -12.17
N TYR A 175 -11.75 -3.72 -11.76
CA TYR A 175 -10.70 -3.27 -12.66
C TYR A 175 -9.37 -3.95 -12.38
N LEU A 176 -8.58 -4.07 -13.43
CA LEU A 176 -7.18 -4.44 -13.38
C LEU A 176 -6.34 -3.20 -13.64
N HIS A 177 -5.21 -3.08 -12.99
CA HIS A 177 -4.27 -2.00 -13.27
C HIS A 177 -2.87 -2.57 -13.49
N GLY A 178 -2.10 -1.89 -14.33
CA GLY A 178 -0.71 -2.21 -14.61
C GLY A 178 0.10 -0.94 -14.85
N GLY A 179 1.37 -0.96 -14.45
CA GLY A 179 2.23 0.20 -14.59
C GLY A 179 3.65 -0.06 -14.13
N VAL A 180 4.39 1.02 -13.93
CA VAL A 180 5.76 1.00 -13.41
C VAL A 180 5.80 1.70 -12.08
N ALA A 181 6.22 1.02 -11.02
CA ALA A 181 6.40 1.59 -9.70
C ALA A 181 7.81 2.14 -9.54
N PHE A 182 7.89 3.39 -9.14
CA PHE A 182 9.09 4.04 -8.62
C PHE A 182 8.95 4.07 -7.10
N VAL A 183 9.81 3.33 -6.40
CA VAL A 183 9.70 3.15 -4.93
C VAL A 183 10.96 3.69 -4.28
N GLY A 184 10.80 4.68 -3.40
CA GLY A 184 11.85 5.15 -2.53
C GLY A 184 11.99 4.22 -1.34
N VAL A 185 13.08 3.46 -1.32
CA VAL A 185 13.40 2.48 -0.28
C VAL A 185 14.49 3.06 0.61
N LYS A 186 14.33 2.92 1.91
CA LYS A 186 15.39 3.13 2.89
C LYS A 186 15.90 1.76 3.32
N GLU A 187 17.15 1.45 3.03
CA GLU A 187 17.80 0.21 3.41
C GLU A 187 19.18 0.50 3.99
N ARG A 188 19.76 -0.43 4.73
CA ARG A 188 21.10 -0.24 5.27
C ARG A 188 22.10 0.02 4.16
N GLY A 189 22.98 1.00 4.37
CA GLY A 189 24.00 1.37 3.40
C GLY A 189 25.06 0.29 3.24
N ASP A 190 25.67 0.25 2.06
CA ASP A 190 26.76 -0.67 1.76
C ASP A 190 27.94 -0.44 2.70
N CYS A 191 28.56 -1.53 3.20
CA CYS A 191 29.68 -1.49 4.12
C CYS A 191 30.59 -2.72 3.99
N GLY A 192 31.79 -2.65 4.55
CA GLY A 192 32.71 -3.79 4.67
C GLY A 192 33.64 -3.99 3.48
N ALA A 193 33.45 -3.32 2.35
CA ALA A 193 34.39 -3.38 1.25
C ALA A 193 35.68 -2.58 1.53
N PRO A 194 36.78 -2.86 0.82
CA PRO A 194 38.02 -2.08 0.97
C PRO A 194 37.81 -0.59 0.75
N GLY A 195 38.13 0.23 1.74
CA GLY A 195 37.92 1.69 1.70
C GLY A 195 36.54 2.16 2.16
N GLN A 196 35.65 1.25 2.50
CA GLN A 196 34.34 1.57 3.10
C GLN A 196 34.38 1.45 4.64
N THR A 197 33.31 1.95 5.27
CA THR A 197 33.11 1.80 6.70
C THR A 197 32.92 0.31 7.04
N PRO A 198 33.61 -0.23 8.06
CA PRO A 198 33.37 -1.62 8.50
C PRO A 198 31.92 -1.80 8.93
N CYS A 199 31.28 -2.93 8.58
CA CYS A 199 29.89 -3.23 8.96
C CYS A 199 29.67 -3.44 10.47
N THR A 200 30.77 -3.45 11.25
CA THR A 200 30.73 -3.65 12.69
C THR A 200 30.69 -2.36 13.52
N VAL A 201 30.73 -1.20 12.89
CA VAL A 201 30.69 0.10 13.60
C VAL A 201 29.31 0.71 13.57
N ALA A 202 28.93 1.47 14.60
CA ALA A 202 27.61 2.06 14.76
C ALA A 202 27.16 2.91 13.56
N ALA A 203 28.09 3.61 12.91
CA ALA A 203 27.81 4.45 11.75
C ALA A 203 27.31 3.66 10.53
N SER A 204 27.65 2.37 10.41
CA SER A 204 27.26 1.50 9.30
C SER A 204 25.82 0.99 9.40
N PHE A 205 25.12 1.20 10.52
CA PHE A 205 23.75 0.73 10.71
C PHE A 205 22.69 1.74 10.24
N LYS A 206 23.12 2.88 9.75
CA LYS A 206 22.21 3.89 9.20
C LYS A 206 21.65 3.44 7.86
N THR A 207 20.35 3.69 7.67
CA THR A 207 19.70 3.46 6.38
C THR A 207 20.01 4.60 5.40
N VAL A 208 20.15 4.26 4.14
CA VAL A 208 20.31 5.19 3.01
C VAL A 208 19.12 5.09 2.07
N ASP A 209 18.84 6.19 1.38
CA ASP A 209 17.75 6.22 0.42
C ASP A 209 18.20 5.62 -0.93
N ARG A 210 17.37 4.74 -1.49
CA ARG A 210 17.56 4.16 -2.81
C ARG A 210 16.26 4.18 -3.60
N LEU A 211 16.36 4.46 -4.89
CA LEU A 211 15.25 4.32 -5.81
C LEU A 211 15.21 2.89 -6.38
N ALA A 212 14.10 2.20 -6.17
CA ALA A 212 13.81 0.94 -6.83
C ALA A 212 12.76 1.14 -7.93
N VAL A 213 12.94 0.47 -9.05
CA VAL A 213 11.98 0.46 -10.15
C VAL A 213 11.45 -0.95 -10.30
N ALA A 214 10.12 -1.09 -10.36
CA ALA A 214 9.46 -2.38 -10.40
C ALA A 214 8.24 -2.35 -11.33
N PRO A 215 7.86 -3.46 -11.95
CA PRO A 215 6.52 -3.57 -12.51
C PRO A 215 5.49 -3.48 -11.38
N SER A 216 4.37 -2.83 -11.62
CA SER A 216 3.24 -2.77 -10.69
C SER A 216 2.00 -3.27 -11.38
N PHE A 217 1.27 -4.15 -10.71
CA PHE A 217 0.02 -4.68 -11.23
C PHE A 217 -0.91 -5.09 -10.07
N GLY A 218 -2.17 -5.18 -10.37
CA GLY A 218 -3.14 -5.57 -9.37
C GLY A 218 -4.57 -5.50 -9.87
N LEU A 219 -5.46 -5.62 -8.93
CA LEU A 219 -6.89 -5.58 -9.15
C LEU A 219 -7.56 -4.69 -8.11
N GLY A 220 -8.67 -4.09 -8.48
CA GLY A 220 -9.42 -3.25 -7.58
C GLY A 220 -10.91 -3.34 -7.82
N LEU A 221 -11.65 -3.02 -6.77
CA LEU A 221 -13.08 -2.92 -6.75
C LEU A 221 -13.46 -1.48 -6.43
N THR A 222 -14.29 -0.88 -7.28
CA THR A 222 -14.89 0.42 -7.02
C THR A 222 -16.38 0.25 -6.75
N LEU A 223 -16.85 0.84 -5.65
CA LEU A 223 -18.25 0.94 -5.29
C LEU A 223 -18.70 2.39 -5.46
N TYR A 224 -19.84 2.63 -6.07
CA TYR A 224 -20.40 3.96 -6.30
C TYR A 224 -21.63 4.21 -5.42
N PRO A 225 -21.46 4.72 -4.18
CA PRO A 225 -22.61 5.11 -3.35
C PRO A 225 -23.40 6.27 -3.96
N SER A 226 -22.75 7.10 -4.80
CA SER A 226 -23.38 8.18 -5.55
C SER A 226 -22.73 8.37 -6.92
N ASN A 227 -23.33 9.19 -7.78
CA ASN A 227 -22.84 9.45 -9.13
C ASN A 227 -21.43 10.11 -9.18
N PHE A 228 -20.96 10.71 -8.11
CA PHE A 228 -19.70 11.46 -8.06
C PHE A 228 -18.76 11.00 -6.94
N ILE A 229 -19.21 10.10 -6.05
CA ILE A 229 -18.39 9.55 -4.96
C ILE A 229 -18.21 8.06 -5.20
N SER A 230 -16.99 7.58 -5.01
CA SER A 230 -16.64 6.16 -5.04
C SER A 230 -15.88 5.74 -3.78
N ILE A 231 -15.94 4.46 -3.48
CA ILE A 231 -15.08 3.79 -2.50
C ILE A 231 -14.28 2.76 -3.29
N ASN A 232 -12.96 2.86 -3.21
CA ASN A 232 -12.03 2.00 -3.92
C ASN A 232 -11.33 1.09 -2.94
N VAL A 233 -11.30 -0.20 -3.23
CA VAL A 233 -10.47 -1.19 -2.54
C VAL A 233 -9.57 -1.83 -3.59
N GLU A 234 -8.27 -1.70 -3.43
CA GLU A 234 -7.30 -2.10 -4.43
C GLU A 234 -6.21 -2.98 -3.80
N TYR A 235 -5.95 -4.11 -4.42
CA TYR A 235 -4.77 -4.92 -4.17
C TYR A 235 -3.71 -4.60 -5.22
N ARG A 236 -2.49 -4.34 -4.78
CA ARG A 236 -1.35 -3.97 -5.62
C ARG A 236 -0.15 -4.82 -5.30
N ALA A 237 0.49 -5.34 -6.34
CA ALA A 237 1.76 -6.04 -6.27
C ALA A 237 2.84 -5.26 -7.04
N PHE A 238 4.05 -5.23 -6.50
CA PHE A 238 5.23 -4.56 -7.09
C PHE A 238 6.50 -5.31 -6.66
N PRO A 239 6.85 -6.36 -7.43
CA PRO A 239 8.00 -7.21 -7.11
C PRO A 239 9.32 -6.48 -7.37
N PHE A 240 10.18 -6.40 -6.36
CA PHE A 240 11.55 -5.90 -6.46
C PHE A 240 12.42 -6.41 -5.31
N ALA A 241 13.75 -6.22 -5.44
CA ALA A 241 14.71 -6.64 -4.45
C ALA A 241 15.17 -5.47 -3.57
N TYR A 242 15.24 -5.72 -2.26
CA TYR A 242 15.91 -4.83 -1.30
C TYR A 242 16.36 -5.61 -0.06
N ASN A 243 17.35 -5.07 0.68
CA ASN A 243 17.81 -5.68 1.92
C ASN A 243 16.86 -5.30 3.07
N ARG A 244 15.93 -6.21 3.41
CA ARG A 244 14.90 -5.98 4.43
C ARG A 244 15.43 -6.01 5.85
N GLY A 245 16.35 -6.93 6.11
CA GLY A 245 16.90 -7.13 7.46
C GLY A 245 18.11 -6.27 7.76
N GLY A 246 18.72 -5.66 6.73
CA GLY A 246 19.93 -4.86 6.90
C GLY A 246 21.14 -5.67 7.34
N PHE A 247 21.22 -6.96 7.01
CA PHE A 247 22.33 -7.83 7.32
C PHE A 247 22.83 -8.59 6.08
N ASP A 248 24.06 -9.07 6.17
CA ASP A 248 24.69 -9.98 5.21
C ASP A 248 23.80 -11.21 4.99
N SER A 249 23.37 -11.43 3.78
CA SER A 249 22.49 -12.51 3.37
C SER A 249 22.87 -12.99 1.97
N ARG A 250 22.53 -14.23 1.65
CA ARG A 250 22.78 -14.77 0.32
C ARG A 250 21.95 -14.08 -0.79
N GLY A 251 21.11 -13.11 -0.43
CA GLY A 251 20.21 -12.44 -1.33
C GLY A 251 19.28 -13.42 -2.07
N ALA A 252 19.26 -13.36 -3.39
CA ALA A 252 18.57 -14.32 -4.25
C ALA A 252 19.46 -15.53 -4.64
N GLY A 253 20.54 -15.78 -3.91
CA GLY A 253 21.54 -16.78 -4.22
C GLY A 253 22.67 -16.26 -5.13
N THR A 254 22.78 -14.96 -5.29
CA THR A 254 23.78 -14.27 -6.11
C THR A 254 25.09 -14.05 -5.41
N ASP A 255 25.08 -13.96 -4.09
CA ASP A 255 26.28 -13.80 -3.28
C ASP A 255 27.04 -15.11 -3.15
N ALA A 256 28.11 -15.24 -3.95
CA ALA A 256 29.00 -16.40 -3.94
C ALA A 256 29.93 -16.43 -2.74
N SER A 257 30.18 -15.29 -2.11
CA SER A 257 31.11 -15.14 -0.97
C SER A 257 30.42 -15.28 0.40
N PHE A 258 29.11 -15.41 0.42
CA PHE A 258 28.34 -15.53 1.66
C PHE A 258 28.79 -16.71 2.55
N PRO A 259 29.03 -16.50 3.86
CA PRO A 259 28.98 -15.23 4.60
C PRO A 259 30.33 -14.48 4.55
N ASP A 260 30.31 -13.23 4.13
CA ASP A 260 31.54 -12.43 4.03
C ASP A 260 31.56 -11.19 4.96
N ASN A 261 30.52 -10.99 5.73
CA ASN A 261 30.32 -9.87 6.66
C ASN A 261 30.28 -8.49 5.98
N ARG A 262 30.02 -8.44 4.70
CA ARG A 262 29.75 -7.22 3.94
C ARG A 262 28.26 -7.01 3.80
N ILE A 263 27.89 -5.83 3.39
CA ILE A 263 26.54 -5.49 2.97
C ILE A 263 26.68 -4.73 1.66
N ASP A 264 26.05 -5.29 0.64
CA ASP A 264 26.07 -4.72 -0.70
C ASP A 264 24.81 -5.05 -1.51
N SER A 265 24.90 -4.88 -2.84
CA SER A 265 23.77 -5.14 -3.73
C SER A 265 23.37 -6.61 -3.81
N GLU A 266 24.29 -7.54 -3.52
CA GLU A 266 24.05 -8.98 -3.61
C GLU A 266 23.20 -9.51 -2.46
N ASP A 267 23.16 -8.78 -1.33
CA ASP A 267 22.29 -9.07 -0.18
C ASP A 267 20.80 -8.80 -0.41
N ARG A 268 20.46 -8.14 -1.49
CA ARG A 268 19.08 -7.77 -1.80
C ARG A 268 18.26 -8.97 -2.20
N THR A 269 17.24 -9.29 -1.42
CA THR A 269 16.35 -10.40 -1.70
C THR A 269 15.16 -9.95 -2.53
N PHE A 270 14.95 -10.59 -3.69
CA PHE A 270 13.76 -10.37 -4.51
C PHE A 270 12.53 -10.92 -3.81
N LYS A 271 11.51 -10.10 -3.68
CA LYS A 271 10.22 -10.46 -3.06
C LYS A 271 9.06 -9.87 -3.85
N PHE A 272 7.93 -10.55 -3.74
CA PHE A 272 6.67 -10.10 -4.27
C PHE A 272 6.01 -9.15 -3.26
N ASN A 273 6.42 -7.87 -3.30
CA ASN A 273 5.87 -6.86 -2.39
C ASN A 273 4.41 -6.60 -2.73
N GLN A 274 3.58 -6.49 -1.71
CA GLN A 274 2.13 -6.40 -1.85
C GLN A 274 1.57 -5.35 -0.91
N MET A 275 0.47 -4.70 -1.32
CA MET A 275 -0.27 -3.80 -0.45
C MET A 275 -1.77 -3.85 -0.75
N ILE A 276 -2.55 -3.49 0.25
CA ILE A 276 -3.97 -3.15 0.09
C ILE A 276 -4.11 -1.65 0.28
N PHE A 277 -4.89 -1.04 -0.59
CA PHE A 277 -5.22 0.37 -0.57
C PHE A 277 -6.74 0.54 -0.50
N VAL A 278 -7.21 1.42 0.39
CA VAL A 278 -8.62 1.78 0.51
C VAL A 278 -8.73 3.29 0.42
N ALA A 279 -9.58 3.78 -0.47
CA ALA A 279 -9.71 5.20 -0.74
C ALA A 279 -11.16 5.63 -0.99
N ALA A 280 -11.44 6.88 -0.68
CA ALA A 280 -12.61 7.59 -1.17
C ALA A 280 -12.23 8.37 -2.45
N GLY A 281 -13.00 8.17 -3.50
CA GLY A 281 -12.81 8.82 -4.80
C GLY A 281 -13.88 9.86 -5.07
N PHE A 282 -13.48 10.89 -5.80
CA PHE A 282 -14.35 11.96 -6.28
C PHE A 282 -14.21 12.07 -7.79
N HIS A 283 -15.36 12.06 -8.51
CA HIS A 283 -15.40 12.03 -9.95
C HIS A 283 -15.88 13.35 -10.55
N LEU A 284 -15.16 13.83 -11.56
CA LEU A 284 -15.47 15.03 -12.31
C LEU A 284 -15.68 14.70 -13.80
N PRO A 285 -16.67 15.25 -14.48
CA PRO A 285 -17.77 16.08 -13.95
C PRO A 285 -18.69 15.27 -13.03
N THR A 286 -19.36 15.98 -12.11
CA THR A 286 -20.26 15.36 -11.11
C THR A 286 -21.55 14.82 -11.72
N SER A 287 -21.93 15.30 -12.91
CA SER A 287 -23.08 14.85 -13.67
C SER A 287 -22.62 13.86 -14.76
N PRO A 288 -22.69 12.56 -14.52
CA PRO A 288 -22.29 11.55 -15.50
C PRO A 288 -23.32 11.43 -16.63
N LYS A 289 -22.86 10.96 -17.77
CA LYS A 289 -23.77 10.40 -18.76
C LYS A 289 -24.34 9.09 -18.19
N VAL A 290 -25.63 8.89 -18.33
CA VAL A 290 -26.35 7.68 -17.92
C VAL A 290 -27.05 7.11 -19.15
N SER A 291 -27.06 5.79 -19.29
CA SER A 291 -27.88 5.15 -20.33
C SER A 291 -29.37 5.34 -20.04
N GLU A 292 -30.13 5.67 -21.00
CA GLU A 292 -31.59 5.68 -20.93
C GLU A 292 -32.16 4.26 -20.80
#